data_db002051fc2b9f088e0aaa9cc4304cab
#
_entry.id   db002051fc2b9f088e0aaa9cc4304cab
#
_cell.length_a   1.000
_cell.length_b   1.000
_cell.length_c   1.000
_cell.angle_alpha   90.00
_cell.angle_beta   90.00
_cell.angle_gamma   90.00
#
_symmetry.space_group_name_H-M   'P 1'
#
loop_
_entity.id
_entity.type
_entity.pdbx_description
1 polymer ?
#
loop_
_entity_poly.entity_id
_entity_poly.type
_entity_poly.pdbx_seq_one_letter_code
_entity_poly.pdbx_strand_id
1 'polypeptide(L)'
;MRASGQANVGAAGHASVGAGSAAARLVIEVTRHPGAKPQRWTLTCDPVGGTHPRARAACRVLEHAKNPFAPADPSMMCPPPPSSPTATIRGTWFGHPVDATYTQNGCGLSRWRRMWPVFP
;
A
#
# COMPACT_ATOMS: atom_id res chain seq x y z
N MET A 1 6.97 -27.96 -1.09
CA MET A 1 6.43 -27.32 -1.00
C MET A 1 6.26 -26.73 -0.97
N ARG A 2 6.73 -27.06 -0.82
CA ARG A 2 6.21 -26.22 -0.73
C ARG A 2 6.48 -25.55 -0.69
N ALA A 3 7.11 -26.03 -0.86
CA ALA A 3 6.81 -25.29 -0.74
C ALA A 3 6.92 -24.67 -0.61
N SER A 4 7.53 -24.88 -0.17
CA SER A 4 7.14 -24.18 0.08
C SER A 4 7.00 -23.60 0.25
N GLY A 5 7.61 -24.06 0.36
CA GLY A 5 6.93 -23.31 0.52
C GLY A 5 6.86 -22.99 0.91
N GLN A 6 6.91 -22.81 1.12
CA GLN A 6 6.28 -22.39 1.50
C GLN A 6 6.15 -22.02 1.91
N ALA A 7 6.97 -22.62 1.54
CA ALA A 7 6.41 -22.28 1.97
C ALA A 7 6.31 -22.02 2.45
N ASN A 8 6.61 -22.17 3.00
CA ASN A 8 5.93 -21.75 3.49
C ASN A 8 5.81 -21.68 3.95
N VAL A 9 6.29 -22.10 3.70
CA VAL A 9 5.61 -21.91 4.08
C VAL A 9 5.41 -21.75 4.52
N GLY A 10 5.70 -22.39 4.92
CA GLY A 10 4.97 -21.92 5.25
C GLY A 10 4.84 -21.95 5.72
N ALA A 11 4.93 -22.18 5.78
CA ALA A 11 4.22 -21.89 6.20
C ALA A 11 3.95 -21.79 6.71
N ALA A 12 4.11 -22.25 6.81
CA ALA A 12 3.37 -21.96 7.28
C ALA A 12 2.91 -21.74 7.72
N GLY A 13 2.92 -22.05 7.96
CA GLY A 13 2.15 -21.62 8.35
C GLY A 13 1.70 -21.52 8.72
N HIS A 14 1.31 -21.37 9.21
CA HIS A 14 0.50 -20.95 9.53
C HIS A 14 -0.05 -20.79 10.01
N ALA A 15 0.52 -21.69 9.86
CA ALA A 15 -0.39 -21.52 10.32
C ALA A 15 -0.88 -20.88 11.17
N SER A 16 -0.77 -21.16 11.64
CA SER A 16 -1.35 -20.13 12.25
C SER A 16 -1.89 -19.20 11.28
N VAL A 17 -2.79 -18.59 11.63
CA VAL A 17 -3.23 -17.53 10.81
C VAL A 17 -2.31 -16.36 10.98
N GLY A 18 -1.13 -16.52 10.62
CA GLY A 18 -0.22 -15.43 10.66
C GLY A 18 -0.45 -14.48 9.52
N ALA A 19 0.07 -13.30 9.65
CA ALA A 19 0.06 -12.33 8.56
C ALA A 19 0.70 -12.89 7.31
N GLY A 20 1.54 -13.90 7.44
CA GLY A 20 2.16 -14.57 6.32
C GLY A 20 1.20 -15.26 5.37
N SER A 21 -0.03 -15.53 5.81
CA SER A 21 -1.03 -16.19 4.97
C SER A 21 -1.97 -15.23 4.27
N ALA A 22 -1.84 -13.93 4.46
CA ALA A 22 -2.73 -12.96 3.82
C ALA A 22 -2.47 -12.87 2.32
N ALA A 23 -3.54 -12.73 1.53
CA ALA A 23 -3.43 -12.60 0.08
C ALA A 23 -2.80 -11.28 -0.34
N ALA A 24 -2.92 -10.24 0.46
CA ALA A 24 -2.29 -8.95 0.20
C ALA A 24 -1.50 -8.53 1.43
N ARG A 25 -0.28 -8.05 1.21
CA ARG A 25 0.64 -7.63 2.27
C ARG A 25 1.38 -6.41 1.81
N LEU A 26 1.05 -5.26 2.38
CA LEU A 26 1.56 -3.98 1.93
C LEU A 26 2.23 -3.25 3.08
N VAL A 27 3.25 -2.47 2.73
CA VAL A 27 3.85 -1.47 3.61
C VAL A 27 3.52 -0.11 3.03
N ILE A 28 2.89 0.73 3.84
CA ILE A 28 2.47 2.07 3.44
C ILE A 28 3.31 3.05 4.24
N GLU A 29 3.94 3.98 3.53
CA GLU A 29 4.81 4.97 4.15
C GLU A 29 4.40 6.36 3.66
N VAL A 30 4.18 7.29 4.60
CA VAL A 30 3.77 8.65 4.27
C VAL A 30 4.76 9.62 4.90
N THR A 31 5.31 10.51 4.07
CA THR A 31 6.20 11.59 4.50
C THR A 31 5.46 12.91 4.28
N ARG A 32 5.16 13.62 5.37
CA ARG A 32 4.29 14.80 5.32
C ARG A 32 4.96 16.01 4.69
N HIS A 33 6.27 16.12 4.85
CA HIS A 33 7.06 17.18 4.21
C HIS A 33 8.53 16.74 4.19
N PRO A 34 9.37 17.36 3.35
CA PRO A 34 10.80 17.03 3.29
C PRO A 34 11.44 17.16 4.67
N GLY A 35 12.25 16.17 5.02
CA GLY A 35 12.91 16.13 6.32
C GLY A 35 12.06 15.60 7.45
N ALA A 36 10.76 15.41 7.24
CA ALA A 36 9.90 14.80 8.24
C ALA A 36 10.18 13.31 8.34
N LYS A 37 10.00 12.78 9.55
CA LYS A 37 10.12 11.34 9.77
C LYS A 37 8.95 10.63 9.09
N PRO A 38 9.19 9.64 8.24
CA PRO A 38 8.08 8.92 7.60
C PRO A 38 7.23 8.19 8.61
N GLN A 39 5.92 8.20 8.38
CA GLN A 39 4.99 7.36 9.11
C GLN A 39 4.81 6.08 8.32
N ARG A 40 4.88 4.94 8.99
CA ARG A 40 4.82 3.65 8.33
C ARG A 40 3.77 2.77 8.96
N TRP A 41 2.98 2.12 8.12
CA TRP A 41 1.98 1.15 8.55
C TRP A 41 2.09 -0.09 7.70
N THR A 42 1.79 -1.24 8.30
CA THR A 42 1.55 -2.46 7.53
C THR A 42 0.06 -2.63 7.32
N LEU A 43 -0.29 -3.19 6.19
CA LEU A 43 -1.68 -3.49 5.84
C LEU A 43 -1.74 -4.85 5.20
N THR A 44 -2.55 -5.72 5.77
CA THR A 44 -2.87 -6.99 5.13
C THR A 44 -4.34 -7.00 4.78
N CYS A 45 -4.65 -7.64 3.66
CA CYS A 45 -6.03 -7.81 3.22
C CYS A 45 -6.25 -9.28 2.90
N ASP A 46 -7.46 -9.77 3.22
CA ASP A 46 -7.85 -11.14 3.01
C ASP A 46 -6.89 -12.13 3.70
N PRO A 47 -6.87 -12.14 5.03
CA PRO A 47 -7.70 -11.35 5.94
C PRO A 47 -7.16 -9.97 6.24
N VAL A 48 -8.03 -9.09 6.70
CA VAL A 48 -7.67 -7.73 7.08
C VAL A 48 -6.83 -7.72 8.35
N GLY A 49 -5.76 -6.94 8.36
CA GLY A 49 -4.90 -6.80 9.52
C GLY A 49 -3.78 -5.79 9.31
N GLY A 50 -2.79 -5.86 10.20
CA GLY A 50 -1.64 -4.97 10.18
C GLY A 50 -1.79 -3.81 11.16
N THR A 51 -0.85 -2.87 11.10
CA THR A 51 -0.82 -1.73 12.02
C THR A 51 -1.60 -0.52 11.52
N HIS A 52 -2.12 -0.58 10.29
CA HIS A 52 -2.88 0.52 9.71
C HIS A 52 -4.08 0.85 10.59
N PRO A 53 -4.31 2.14 10.93
CA PRO A 53 -5.38 2.51 11.86
C PRO A 53 -6.79 2.29 11.29
N ARG A 54 -6.92 2.19 9.96
CA ARG A 54 -8.20 1.94 9.31
C ARG A 54 -8.06 0.79 8.32
N ALA A 55 -7.52 -0.32 8.78
CA ALA A 55 -7.17 -1.43 7.90
C ALA A 55 -8.35 -1.94 7.07
N ARG A 56 -9.52 -2.12 7.71
CA ARG A 56 -10.69 -2.63 7.00
C ARG A 56 -11.13 -1.68 5.89
N ALA A 57 -11.23 -0.39 6.19
CA ALA A 57 -11.63 0.60 5.21
C ALA A 57 -10.59 0.75 4.10
N ALA A 58 -9.31 0.69 4.45
CA ALA A 58 -8.23 0.76 3.47
C ALA A 58 -8.28 -0.43 2.51
N CYS A 59 -8.48 -1.64 3.03
CA CYS A 59 -8.63 -2.82 2.16
C CYS A 59 -9.82 -2.67 1.21
N ARG A 60 -10.92 -2.13 1.72
CA ARG A 60 -12.12 -1.95 0.89
C ARG A 60 -11.85 -0.97 -0.24
N VAL A 61 -11.17 0.13 0.03
CA VAL A 61 -10.81 1.11 -1.00
C VAL A 61 -9.95 0.44 -2.08
N LEU A 62 -8.94 -0.31 -1.69
CA LEU A 62 -8.05 -0.96 -2.64
C LEU A 62 -8.74 -2.03 -3.46
N GLU A 63 -9.65 -2.79 -2.83
CA GLU A 63 -10.39 -3.85 -3.52
C GLU A 63 -11.38 -3.32 -4.54
N HIS A 64 -11.94 -2.14 -4.29
CA HIS A 64 -12.93 -1.54 -5.18
C HIS A 64 -12.32 -0.57 -6.19
N ALA A 65 -11.08 -0.16 -6.01
CA ALA A 65 -10.43 0.75 -6.93
C ALA A 65 -10.03 0.02 -8.21
N LYS A 66 -10.10 0.74 -9.33
CA LYS A 66 -9.64 0.24 -10.60
C LYS A 66 -8.18 0.66 -10.73
N ASN A 67 -7.28 -0.31 -10.76
CA ASN A 67 -5.83 -0.07 -10.88
C ASN A 67 -5.29 0.88 -9.81
N PRO A 68 -5.45 0.56 -8.52
CA PRO A 68 -5.06 1.49 -7.45
C PRO A 68 -3.55 1.75 -7.42
N PHE A 69 -2.75 0.84 -7.97
CA PHE A 69 -1.30 0.94 -7.95
C PHE A 69 -0.70 1.36 -9.28
N ALA A 70 -1.53 1.75 -10.24
CA ALA A 70 -1.03 2.19 -11.53
C ALA A 70 -0.19 3.46 -11.37
N PRO A 71 0.90 3.60 -12.15
CA PRO A 71 1.72 4.81 -12.07
C PRO A 71 0.94 6.04 -12.57
N ALA A 72 1.42 7.22 -12.16
CA ALA A 72 0.84 8.46 -12.65
C ALA A 72 1.02 8.55 -14.16
N ASP A 73 0.08 9.23 -14.84
CA ASP A 73 0.14 9.43 -16.27
C ASP A 73 1.37 10.27 -16.63
N PRO A 74 2.32 9.74 -17.41
CA PRO A 74 3.56 10.48 -17.71
C PRO A 74 3.31 11.68 -18.62
N SER A 75 2.15 11.74 -19.30
CA SER A 75 1.82 12.91 -20.12
C SER A 75 1.37 14.10 -19.30
N MET A 76 1.09 13.91 -18.01
CA MET A 76 0.66 14.98 -17.12
C MET A 76 1.88 15.47 -16.33
N MET A 77 2.51 16.53 -16.83
CA MET A 77 3.71 17.07 -16.21
C MET A 77 3.34 18.17 -15.24
N CYS A 78 3.17 17.79 -14.00
CA CYS A 78 2.84 18.71 -12.93
C CYS A 78 3.77 18.42 -11.75
N PRO A 79 4.99 18.93 -11.79
CA PRO A 79 5.90 18.69 -10.67
C PRO A 79 5.32 19.29 -9.40
N PRO A 80 5.27 18.51 -8.30
CA PRO A 80 4.74 19.03 -7.05
C PRO A 80 5.72 20.03 -6.42
N PRO A 81 5.22 20.98 -5.61
CA PRO A 81 6.10 21.81 -4.81
C PRO A 81 6.98 20.95 -3.90
N PRO A 82 8.20 21.42 -3.57
CA PRO A 82 9.09 20.62 -2.73
C PRO A 82 8.53 20.26 -1.36
N SER A 83 7.54 21.00 -0.88
CA SER A 83 6.92 20.75 0.42
C SER A 83 5.78 19.74 0.36
N SER A 84 5.49 19.16 -0.80
CA SER A 84 4.36 18.26 -0.95
C SER A 84 4.54 16.96 -0.16
N PRO A 85 3.48 16.48 0.50
CA PRO A 85 3.51 15.14 1.07
C PRO A 85 3.68 14.09 -0.01
N THR A 86 4.41 13.02 0.33
CA THR A 86 4.59 11.87 -0.54
C THR A 86 4.22 10.60 0.19
N ALA A 87 3.83 9.58 -0.57
CA ALA A 87 3.53 8.27 0.00
C ALA A 87 4.02 7.18 -0.94
N THR A 88 4.37 6.05 -0.35
CA THR A 88 4.72 4.85 -1.11
C THR A 88 3.91 3.68 -0.59
N ILE A 89 3.60 2.75 -1.50
CA ILE A 89 3.01 1.47 -1.15
C ILE A 89 3.87 0.41 -1.79
N ARG A 90 4.37 -0.53 -0.99
CA ARG A 90 5.20 -1.63 -1.45
C ARG A 90 4.75 -2.93 -0.84
N GLY A 91 4.92 -4.01 -1.59
CA GLY A 91 4.60 -5.34 -1.12
C GLY A 91 4.01 -6.20 -2.21
N THR A 92 2.98 -6.98 -1.87
CA THR A 92 2.28 -7.83 -2.83
C THR A 92 0.79 -7.66 -2.68
N TRP A 93 0.09 -7.73 -3.81
CA TRP A 93 -1.37 -7.64 -3.88
C TRP A 93 -1.87 -8.83 -4.68
N PHE A 94 -2.42 -9.82 -3.98
CA PHE A 94 -2.95 -11.05 -4.60
C PHE A 94 -1.95 -11.63 -5.62
N GLY A 95 -0.70 -11.81 -5.17
CA GLY A 95 0.35 -12.39 -5.99
C GLY A 95 1.10 -11.44 -6.90
N HIS A 96 0.66 -10.19 -7.01
CA HIS A 96 1.31 -9.20 -7.87
C HIS A 96 2.19 -8.26 -7.04
N PRO A 97 3.43 -8.02 -7.47
CA PRO A 97 4.30 -7.07 -6.76
C PRO A 97 3.76 -5.64 -6.89
N VAL A 98 3.88 -4.89 -5.81
CA VAL A 98 3.43 -3.51 -5.76
C VAL A 98 4.60 -2.61 -5.37
N ASP A 99 4.79 -1.54 -6.13
CA ASP A 99 5.77 -0.50 -5.83
C ASP A 99 5.25 0.79 -6.45
N ALA A 100 4.48 1.55 -5.66
CA ALA A 100 3.79 2.73 -6.15
C ALA A 100 4.13 3.95 -5.31
N THR A 101 4.24 5.09 -5.96
CA THR A 101 4.54 6.39 -5.31
C THR A 101 3.43 7.38 -5.63
N TYR A 102 3.06 8.17 -4.63
CA TYR A 102 1.98 9.14 -4.72
C TYR A 102 2.43 10.49 -4.19
N THR A 103 1.88 11.57 -4.74
CA THR A 103 2.08 12.92 -4.22
C THR A 103 0.72 13.57 -3.97
N GLN A 104 0.65 14.44 -2.96
CA GLN A 104 -0.63 15.05 -2.60
C GLN A 104 -0.96 16.28 -3.45
N ASN A 105 0.03 16.90 -4.07
CA ASN A 105 -0.15 18.14 -4.79
C ASN A 105 0.04 18.00 -6.30
N GLY A 106 -0.33 19.03 -7.03
CA GLY A 106 -0.21 19.06 -8.48
C GLY A 106 -1.17 18.09 -9.13
N CYS A 107 -0.72 17.47 -10.21
CA CYS A 107 -1.54 16.47 -10.91
C CYS A 107 -1.78 15.21 -10.10
N GLY A 108 -1.07 15.02 -9.00
CA GLY A 108 -1.23 13.85 -8.15
C GLY A 108 -2.34 13.93 -7.12
N LEU A 109 -2.96 15.11 -6.96
CA LEU A 109 -3.91 15.32 -5.86
C LEU A 109 -5.12 14.40 -5.93
N SER A 110 -5.74 14.27 -7.10
CA SER A 110 -6.92 13.42 -7.21
C SER A 110 -6.57 11.95 -7.01
N ARG A 111 -5.40 11.53 -7.48
CA ARG A 111 -4.90 10.18 -7.28
C ARG A 111 -4.68 9.91 -5.80
N TRP A 112 -4.14 10.88 -5.07
CA TRP A 112 -3.97 10.80 -3.62
C TRP A 112 -5.31 10.68 -2.91
N ARG A 113 -6.27 11.53 -3.27
CA ARG A 113 -7.58 11.56 -2.62
C ARG A 113 -8.35 10.25 -2.78
N ARG A 114 -8.20 9.58 -3.91
CA ARG A 114 -8.87 8.30 -4.13
C ARG A 114 -8.35 7.22 -3.19
N MET A 115 -7.20 7.43 -2.59
CA MET A 115 -6.59 6.46 -1.68
C MET A 115 -7.01 6.66 -0.23
N TRP A 116 -7.87 7.63 0.05
CA TRP A 116 -8.39 7.77 1.41
C TRP A 116 -9.23 6.54 1.76
N PRO A 117 -9.09 5.91 2.94
CA PRO A 117 -8.16 6.25 4.02
C PRO A 117 -6.86 5.42 4.01
N VAL A 118 -6.41 4.97 2.87
CA VAL A 118 -5.13 4.23 2.77
C VAL A 118 -3.99 5.12 3.26
N PHE A 119 -4.01 6.40 2.89
CA PHE A 119 -3.11 7.40 3.46
C PHE A 119 -3.87 8.20 4.50
N PRO A 120 -3.80 7.79 5.76
CA PRO A 120 -4.58 8.44 6.80
C PRO A 120 -4.11 9.84 7.15
#